data_7201356fe4ade985296dc1f05c79c3df
#
_entry.id   7201356fe4ade985296dc1f05c79c3df
#
_cell.length_a   1.000
_cell.length_b   1.000
_cell.length_c   1.000
_cell.angle_alpha   90.00
_cell.angle_beta   90.00
_cell.angle_gamma   90.00
#
_symmetry.space_group_name_H-M   'P 1'
#
loop_
_entity.id
_entity.type
_entity.pdbx_description
1 polymer ?
#
loop_
_entity_poly.entity_id
_entity_poly.type
_entity_poly.pdbx_seq_one_letter_code
_entity_poly.pdbx_strand_id
1 'polypeptide(L)'
;MPDANAPIDKAILQAIARTLRTDDRVEEVVLVSGEGTDEHKHLAVTFDPARYPESVGGARLEIQWYRNGGFNIHYTETHTDDSDSGVWQCRWDRQSSTHSTREHFHPPPDAGEPTDTHFPDDYRNVLSMILAAVRARIDELWQDYQEAN
;
A
#
# COMPACT_ATOMS: atom_id res chain seq x y z
N MET A 1 8.19 -15.03 18.08
CA MET A 1 7.17 -14.06 17.75
C MET A 1 7.82 -12.88 17.08
N PRO A 2 7.45 -12.60 15.89
CA PRO A 2 7.93 -11.36 15.33
C PRO A 2 7.48 -10.24 16.22
N ASP A 3 8.15 -9.13 16.11
CA ASP A 3 7.77 -7.93 16.83
C ASP A 3 6.40 -7.44 16.37
N ALA A 4 5.46 -8.37 16.32
CA ALA A 4 4.07 -8.08 16.01
C ALA A 4 3.51 -7.03 16.96
N ASN A 5 4.18 -6.84 18.07
CA ASN A 5 3.81 -5.87 19.08
C ASN A 5 4.66 -4.60 19.03
N ALA A 6 5.51 -4.45 18.02
CA ALA A 6 6.28 -3.22 17.89
C ALA A 6 5.31 -2.04 17.72
N PRO A 7 5.54 -0.94 18.43
CA PRO A 7 4.64 0.22 18.30
C PRO A 7 4.68 0.82 16.91
N ILE A 8 3.55 1.35 16.51
CA ILE A 8 3.46 2.14 15.26
C ILE A 8 4.34 3.38 15.40
N ASP A 9 5.07 3.70 14.37
CA ASP A 9 5.86 4.92 14.29
C ASP A 9 4.98 6.05 13.74
N LYS A 10 4.32 6.74 14.64
CA LYS A 10 3.40 7.80 14.28
C LYS A 10 4.06 8.94 13.52
N ALA A 11 5.30 9.26 13.89
CA ALA A 11 6.04 10.35 13.23
C ALA A 11 6.29 10.03 11.77
N ILE A 12 6.68 8.79 11.47
CA ILE A 12 6.88 8.36 10.07
C ILE A 12 5.56 8.34 9.32
N LEU A 13 4.48 7.83 9.92
CA LEU A 13 3.18 7.85 9.25
C LEU A 13 2.73 9.27 8.94
N GLN A 14 2.96 10.22 9.84
CA GLN A 14 2.63 11.61 9.59
C GLN A 14 3.48 12.21 8.47
N ALA A 15 4.76 11.85 8.41
CA ALA A 15 5.65 12.31 7.34
C ALA A 15 5.20 11.74 5.99
N ILE A 16 4.84 10.47 5.94
CA ILE A 16 4.31 9.84 4.73
C ILE A 16 3.02 10.55 4.31
N ALA A 17 2.13 10.83 5.25
CA ALA A 17 0.87 11.52 4.96
C ALA A 17 1.11 12.89 4.32
N ARG A 18 2.07 13.65 4.84
CA ARG A 18 2.39 14.97 4.27
C ARG A 18 2.84 14.86 2.82
N THR A 19 3.69 13.88 2.53
CA THR A 19 4.16 13.64 1.17
C THR A 19 3.02 13.23 0.24
N LEU A 20 2.18 12.31 0.70
CA LEU A 20 1.07 11.81 -0.12
C LEU A 20 0.02 12.89 -0.41
N ARG A 21 -0.19 13.81 0.51
CA ARG A 21 -1.14 14.92 0.29
C ARG A 21 -0.71 15.88 -0.81
N THR A 22 0.54 15.84 -1.21
CA THR A 22 1.03 16.65 -2.33
C THR A 22 1.02 15.91 -3.66
N ASP A 23 0.64 14.64 -3.66
CA ASP A 23 0.62 13.82 -4.88
C ASP A 23 -0.73 13.97 -5.57
N ASP A 24 -0.72 14.36 -6.85
CA ASP A 24 -1.93 14.60 -7.63
C ASP A 24 -2.81 13.37 -7.79
N ARG A 25 -2.25 12.18 -7.63
CA ARG A 25 -3.02 10.94 -7.76
C ARG A 25 -3.80 10.60 -6.49
N VAL A 26 -3.48 11.28 -5.39
CA VAL A 26 -4.09 10.99 -4.09
C VAL A 26 -5.25 11.94 -3.84
N GLU A 27 -6.40 11.39 -3.54
CA GLU A 27 -7.60 12.14 -3.21
C GLU A 27 -7.67 12.46 -1.73
N GLU A 28 -7.37 11.47 -0.88
CA GLU A 28 -7.51 11.62 0.56
C GLU A 28 -6.50 10.76 1.31
N VAL A 29 -6.01 11.30 2.43
CA VAL A 29 -5.15 10.56 3.36
C VAL A 29 -5.71 10.74 4.76
N VAL A 30 -6.02 9.63 5.43
CA VAL A 30 -6.58 9.63 6.78
C VAL A 30 -5.73 8.73 7.68
N LEU A 31 -5.40 9.21 8.86
CA LEU A 31 -4.77 8.38 9.89
C LEU A 31 -5.87 7.71 10.69
N VAL A 32 -5.95 6.39 10.60
CA VAL A 32 -7.00 5.61 11.26
C VAL A 32 -6.45 5.02 12.56
N SER A 33 -7.16 5.24 13.65
CA SER A 33 -6.83 4.63 14.95
C SER A 33 -7.71 3.41 15.17
N GLY A 34 -7.14 2.39 15.77
CA GLY A 34 -7.91 1.23 16.18
C GLY A 34 -8.93 1.63 17.27
N GLU A 35 -10.05 0.92 17.31
CA GLU A 35 -11.12 1.20 18.23
C GLU A 35 -10.62 1.10 19.69
N GLY A 36 -10.73 2.19 20.43
CA GLY A 36 -10.39 2.21 21.85
C GLY A 36 -8.91 2.16 22.19
N THR A 37 -8.02 2.09 21.20
CA THR A 37 -6.57 2.03 21.43
C THR A 37 -5.82 2.82 20.37
N ASP A 38 -4.56 3.17 20.68
CA ASP A 38 -3.65 3.76 19.72
C ASP A 38 -2.85 2.69 18.96
N GLU A 39 -3.11 1.41 19.24
CA GLU A 39 -2.20 0.34 18.84
C GLU A 39 -2.27 -0.08 17.38
N HIS A 40 -3.35 0.21 16.69
CA HIS A 40 -3.55 -0.28 15.32
C HIS A 40 -3.71 0.85 14.32
N LYS A 41 -2.89 1.90 14.48
CA LYS A 41 -2.93 3.02 13.55
C LYS A 41 -2.36 2.61 12.20
N HIS A 42 -3.05 3.03 11.17
CA HIS A 42 -2.55 2.94 9.81
C HIS A 42 -3.00 4.16 9.03
N LEU A 43 -2.33 4.42 7.92
CA LEU A 43 -2.80 5.42 6.97
C LEU A 43 -3.71 4.75 5.96
N ALA A 44 -4.87 5.34 5.76
CA ALA A 44 -5.75 4.97 4.67
C ALA A 44 -5.62 6.03 3.58
N VAL A 45 -5.16 5.62 2.42
CA VAL A 45 -4.90 6.49 1.28
C VAL A 45 -5.86 6.11 0.17
N THR A 46 -6.68 7.07 -0.27
CA THR A 46 -7.61 6.88 -1.37
C THR A 46 -7.05 7.59 -2.59
N PHE A 47 -6.96 6.88 -3.71
CA PHE A 47 -6.51 7.46 -4.96
C PHE A 47 -7.67 8.12 -5.69
N ASP A 48 -7.35 9.16 -6.46
CA ASP A 48 -8.33 9.91 -7.24
C ASP A 48 -8.93 9.00 -8.33
N PRO A 49 -10.25 8.76 -8.32
CA PRO A 49 -10.87 7.90 -9.33
C PRO A 49 -10.66 8.39 -10.76
N ALA A 50 -10.48 9.70 -10.95
CA ALA A 50 -10.25 10.27 -12.28
C ALA A 50 -8.93 9.80 -12.90
N ARG A 51 -8.02 9.26 -12.10
CA ARG A 51 -6.75 8.74 -12.60
C ARG A 51 -6.87 7.30 -13.12
N TYR A 52 -7.99 6.66 -12.91
CA TYR A 52 -8.22 5.26 -13.26
C TYR A 52 -9.28 5.15 -14.35
N PRO A 53 -9.24 4.08 -15.17
CA PRO A 53 -10.36 3.79 -16.06
C PRO A 53 -11.65 3.57 -15.27
N GLU A 54 -12.78 3.80 -15.90
CA GLU A 54 -14.08 3.70 -15.23
C GLU A 54 -14.42 2.31 -14.71
N SER A 55 -13.76 1.27 -15.22
CA SER A 55 -13.92 -0.09 -14.72
C SER A 55 -13.36 -0.28 -13.30
N VAL A 56 -12.54 0.65 -12.83
CA VAL A 56 -12.03 0.62 -11.47
C VAL A 56 -12.92 1.48 -10.59
N GLY A 57 -13.60 0.83 -9.64
CA GLY A 57 -14.51 1.51 -8.75
C GLY A 57 -13.82 2.27 -7.62
N GLY A 58 -12.60 1.89 -7.30
CA GLY A 58 -11.79 2.57 -6.30
C GLY A 58 -10.46 1.89 -6.12
N ALA A 59 -9.48 2.64 -5.62
CA ALA A 59 -8.16 2.12 -5.32
C ALA A 59 -7.63 2.80 -4.07
N ARG A 60 -6.93 2.02 -3.23
CA ARG A 60 -6.42 2.53 -1.96
C ARG A 60 -5.13 1.85 -1.54
N LEU A 61 -4.40 2.54 -0.67
CA LEU A 61 -3.28 1.96 0.09
C LEU A 61 -3.63 2.00 1.57
N GLU A 62 -3.23 0.95 2.28
CA GLU A 62 -3.22 0.95 3.73
C GLU A 62 -1.78 0.78 4.16
N ILE A 63 -1.28 1.69 4.99
CA ILE A 63 0.14 1.75 5.35
C ILE A 63 0.29 1.66 6.86
N GLN A 64 1.05 0.67 7.31
CA GLN A 64 1.51 0.56 8.70
C GLN A 64 3.03 0.63 8.69
N TRP A 65 3.58 1.42 9.61
CA TRP A 65 5.02 1.52 9.77
C TRP A 65 5.35 1.45 11.26
N TYR A 66 6.28 0.59 11.62
CA TYR A 66 6.60 0.29 13.01
C TYR A 66 7.94 0.89 13.41
N ARG A 67 8.10 1.14 14.70
CA ARG A 67 9.32 1.77 15.23
C ARG A 67 10.58 0.93 15.01
N ASN A 68 10.42 -0.38 14.85
CA ASN A 68 11.55 -1.26 14.55
C ASN A 68 11.94 -1.26 13.06
N GLY A 69 11.31 -0.42 12.25
CA GLY A 69 11.57 -0.34 10.81
C GLY A 69 10.74 -1.31 9.97
N GLY A 70 9.94 -2.15 10.60
CA GLY A 70 9.01 -3.01 9.89
C GLY A 70 7.86 -2.22 9.28
N PHE A 71 7.22 -2.79 8.27
CA PHE A 71 6.07 -2.14 7.65
C PHE A 71 5.15 -3.16 6.99
N ASN A 72 3.94 -2.73 6.74
CA ASN A 72 2.97 -3.48 5.96
C ASN A 72 2.23 -2.47 5.09
N ILE A 73 2.33 -2.63 3.78
CA ILE A 73 1.69 -1.73 2.82
C ILE A 73 0.86 -2.58 1.86
N HIS A 74 -0.43 -2.31 1.83
CA HIS A 74 -1.40 -3.10 1.08
C HIS A 74 -2.11 -2.21 0.06
N TYR A 75 -2.04 -2.56 -1.21
CA TYR A 75 -2.73 -1.88 -2.30
C TYR A 75 -3.91 -2.71 -2.76
N THR A 76 -5.07 -2.08 -2.91
CA THR A 76 -6.30 -2.75 -3.33
C THR A 76 -7.04 -1.92 -4.38
N GLU A 77 -7.46 -2.56 -5.47
CA GLU A 77 -8.38 -2.01 -6.46
C GLU A 77 -9.67 -2.79 -6.44
N THR A 78 -10.79 -2.08 -6.52
CA THR A 78 -12.09 -2.70 -6.69
C THR A 78 -12.53 -2.51 -8.14
N HIS A 79 -12.86 -3.61 -8.81
CA HIS A 79 -13.31 -3.58 -10.21
C HIS A 79 -14.82 -3.72 -10.28
N THR A 80 -15.45 -2.90 -11.11
CA THR A 80 -16.88 -2.91 -11.30
C THR A 80 -17.31 -3.79 -12.46
N ASP A 81 -16.33 -4.11 -13.33
CA ASP A 81 -16.59 -5.07 -14.38
C ASP A 81 -16.58 -6.47 -13.78
N ASP A 82 -17.07 -7.38 -14.46
CA ASP A 82 -17.40 -8.74 -14.13
C ASP A 82 -16.22 -9.67 -13.86
N SER A 83 -15.24 -9.22 -13.10
CA SER A 83 -14.16 -10.11 -12.72
C SER A 83 -14.61 -11.00 -11.56
N ASP A 84 -14.05 -12.18 -11.50
CA ASP A 84 -14.47 -13.23 -10.57
C ASP A 84 -14.47 -12.79 -9.11
N SER A 85 -13.49 -12.00 -8.70
CA SER A 85 -13.39 -11.54 -7.31
C SER A 85 -13.72 -10.07 -7.13
N GLY A 86 -13.71 -9.28 -8.21
CA GLY A 86 -13.89 -7.84 -8.14
C GLY A 86 -12.74 -7.10 -7.47
N VAL A 87 -11.69 -7.78 -7.06
CA VAL A 87 -10.56 -7.20 -6.32
C VAL A 87 -9.24 -7.60 -6.96
N TRP A 88 -8.37 -6.60 -7.12
CA TRP A 88 -6.98 -6.80 -7.52
C TRP A 88 -6.12 -6.18 -6.43
N GLN A 89 -5.17 -6.95 -5.88
CA GLN A 89 -4.41 -6.49 -4.72
C GLN A 89 -3.02 -7.07 -4.68
N CYS A 90 -2.13 -6.34 -4.02
CA CYS A 90 -0.79 -6.80 -3.70
C CYS A 90 -0.35 -6.20 -2.38
N ARG A 91 0.72 -6.74 -1.80
CA ARG A 91 1.19 -6.28 -0.50
C ARG A 91 2.71 -6.35 -0.41
N TRP A 92 3.29 -5.35 0.21
CA TRP A 92 4.72 -5.31 0.54
C TRP A 92 4.84 -5.31 2.05
N ASP A 93 5.68 -6.19 2.59
CA ASP A 93 5.88 -6.18 4.03
C ASP A 93 7.33 -6.45 4.41
N ARG A 94 7.72 -5.89 5.53
CA ARG A 94 9.00 -6.13 6.17
C ARG A 94 8.76 -6.39 7.65
N GLN A 95 9.19 -7.56 8.12
CA GLN A 95 9.14 -7.92 9.53
C GLN A 95 10.54 -7.85 10.08
N SER A 96 10.76 -6.95 11.02
CA SER A 96 12.05 -6.80 11.69
C SER A 96 11.99 -7.40 13.08
N SER A 97 13.00 -8.19 13.41
CA SER A 97 13.15 -8.73 14.75
C SER A 97 14.59 -8.56 15.20
N THR A 98 14.88 -8.88 16.46
CA THR A 98 16.24 -8.79 16.99
C THR A 98 17.20 -9.76 16.31
N HIS A 99 16.69 -10.78 15.65
CA HIS A 99 17.50 -11.86 15.06
C HIS A 99 17.52 -11.86 13.54
N SER A 100 16.52 -11.30 12.91
CA SER A 100 16.44 -11.32 11.44
C SER A 100 15.45 -10.29 10.93
N THR A 101 15.63 -9.93 9.66
CA THR A 101 14.68 -9.12 8.92
C THR A 101 14.17 -9.95 7.76
N ARG A 102 12.87 -10.03 7.60
CA ARG A 102 12.22 -10.74 6.49
C ARG A 102 11.45 -9.74 5.66
N GLU A 103 11.66 -9.79 4.37
CA GLU A 103 11.06 -8.87 3.43
C GLU A 103 10.36 -9.65 2.34
N HIS A 104 9.08 -9.39 2.16
CA HIS A 104 8.25 -10.14 1.21
C HIS A 104 7.40 -9.23 0.36
N PHE A 105 7.20 -9.66 -0.88
CA PHE A 105 6.19 -9.12 -1.76
C PHE A 105 5.14 -10.19 -2.01
N HIS A 106 3.87 -9.84 -1.79
CA HIS A 106 2.74 -10.70 -2.08
C HIS A 106 2.15 -10.25 -3.41
N PRO A 107 2.35 -11.01 -4.49
CA PRO A 107 2.05 -10.54 -5.83
C PRO A 107 0.56 -10.48 -6.14
N PRO A 108 0.20 -9.62 -7.11
CA PRO A 108 -1.18 -9.59 -7.58
C PRO A 108 -1.52 -10.85 -8.36
N PRO A 109 -2.81 -11.13 -8.62
CA PRO A 109 -3.95 -10.25 -8.32
C PRO A 109 -4.56 -10.42 -6.94
N ASP A 110 -4.12 -11.37 -6.14
CA ASP A 110 -4.77 -11.73 -4.88
C ASP A 110 -3.88 -11.58 -3.65
N ALA A 111 -2.76 -10.87 -3.77
CA ALA A 111 -1.74 -10.79 -2.73
C ALA A 111 -1.33 -12.20 -2.29
N GLY A 112 -0.93 -13.00 -3.26
CA GLY A 112 -0.71 -14.43 -3.11
C GLY A 112 0.53 -14.82 -2.31
N GLU A 113 1.09 -15.97 -2.64
CA GLU A 113 2.24 -16.50 -1.91
C GLU A 113 3.40 -15.51 -1.92
N PRO A 114 3.99 -15.24 -0.74
CA PRO A 114 5.06 -14.26 -0.67
C PRO A 114 6.31 -14.71 -1.42
N THR A 115 6.96 -13.76 -2.07
CA THR A 115 8.27 -13.94 -2.64
C THR A 115 9.27 -13.12 -1.85
N ASP A 116 10.47 -13.67 -1.67
CA ASP A 116 11.54 -12.95 -1.00
C ASP A 116 11.97 -11.76 -1.86
N THR A 117 12.20 -10.64 -1.22
CA THR A 117 12.62 -9.43 -1.89
C THR A 117 13.52 -8.62 -0.96
N HIS A 118 13.95 -7.47 -1.43
CA HIS A 118 14.74 -6.54 -0.60
C HIS A 118 14.21 -5.13 -0.81
N PHE A 119 13.92 -4.45 0.29
CA PHE A 119 13.42 -3.08 0.26
C PHE A 119 14.46 -2.11 0.80
N PRO A 120 14.42 -0.86 0.36
CA PRO A 120 15.26 0.17 0.97
C PRO A 120 14.99 0.31 2.47
N ASP A 121 15.99 0.76 3.22
CA ASP A 121 15.84 0.97 4.66
C ASP A 121 15.02 2.22 4.97
N ASP A 122 15.23 3.29 4.20
CA ASP A 122 14.61 4.59 4.43
C ASP A 122 13.18 4.58 3.93
N TYR A 123 12.23 5.01 4.77
CA TYR A 123 10.82 5.03 4.43
C TYR A 123 10.53 5.87 3.17
N ARG A 124 11.31 6.92 2.92
CA ARG A 124 11.13 7.77 1.74
C ARG A 124 11.40 7.00 0.46
N ASN A 125 12.41 6.14 0.49
CA ASN A 125 12.74 5.31 -0.67
C ASN A 125 11.73 4.18 -0.85
N VAL A 126 11.23 3.62 0.24
CA VAL A 126 10.15 2.63 0.18
C VAL A 126 8.90 3.27 -0.44
N LEU A 127 8.54 4.46 0.04
CA LEU A 127 7.36 5.17 -0.48
C LEU A 127 7.51 5.47 -1.98
N SER A 128 8.69 5.93 -2.41
CA SER A 128 8.95 6.18 -3.83
C SER A 128 8.79 4.92 -4.67
N MET A 129 9.27 3.80 -4.18
CA MET A 129 9.13 2.50 -4.84
C MET A 129 7.65 2.12 -4.97
N ILE A 130 6.88 2.27 -3.90
CA ILE A 130 5.45 1.95 -3.89
C ILE A 130 4.70 2.83 -4.88
N LEU A 131 4.96 4.14 -4.85
CA LEU A 131 4.27 5.07 -5.76
C LEU A 131 4.63 4.81 -7.23
N ALA A 132 5.87 4.40 -7.49
CA ALA A 132 6.26 3.98 -8.85
C ALA A 132 5.49 2.74 -9.29
N ALA A 133 5.30 1.78 -8.38
CA ALA A 133 4.52 0.58 -8.69
C ALA A 133 3.04 0.92 -8.96
N VAL A 134 2.46 1.82 -8.18
CA VAL A 134 1.08 2.27 -8.39
C VAL A 134 0.94 2.97 -9.74
N ARG A 135 1.89 3.84 -10.08
CA ARG A 135 1.87 4.52 -11.38
C ARG A 135 1.96 3.53 -12.53
N ALA A 136 2.85 2.55 -12.42
CA ALA A 136 2.97 1.52 -13.46
C ALA A 136 1.68 0.72 -13.60
N ARG A 137 1.01 0.44 -12.48
CA ARG A 137 -0.28 -0.25 -12.48
C ARG A 137 -1.36 0.58 -13.17
N ILE A 138 -1.42 1.88 -12.89
CA ILE A 138 -2.39 2.77 -13.53
C ILE A 138 -2.15 2.80 -15.04
N ASP A 139 -0.90 2.91 -15.46
CA ASP A 139 -0.55 2.91 -16.89
C ASP A 139 -0.98 1.61 -17.57
N GLU A 140 -0.76 0.47 -16.92
CA GLU A 140 -1.19 -0.84 -17.39
C GLU A 140 -2.71 -0.90 -17.57
N LEU A 141 -3.45 -0.39 -16.59
CA LEU A 141 -4.92 -0.37 -16.66
C LEU A 141 -5.43 0.47 -17.83
N TRP A 142 -4.81 1.63 -18.07
CA TRP A 142 -5.20 2.47 -19.19
C TRP A 142 -4.84 1.81 -20.53
N GLN A 143 -3.71 1.15 -20.60
CA GLN A 143 -3.33 0.43 -21.82
C GLN A 143 -4.32 -0.68 -22.13
N ASP A 144 -4.69 -1.48 -21.12
CA ASP A 144 -5.68 -2.54 -21.29
C ASP A 144 -7.04 -1.98 -21.68
N TYR A 145 -7.43 -0.87 -21.10
CA TYR A 145 -8.69 -0.19 -21.41
C TYR A 145 -8.72 0.28 -22.88
N GLN A 146 -7.62 0.85 -23.35
CA GLN A 146 -7.52 1.31 -24.74
C GLN A 146 -7.55 0.14 -25.71
N GLU A 147 -6.92 -0.97 -25.39
CA GLU A 147 -6.91 -2.17 -26.23
C GLU A 147 -8.28 -2.83 -26.30
N ALA A 148 -9.07 -2.73 -25.23
CA ALA A 148 -10.41 -3.31 -25.16
C ALA A 148 -11.45 -2.47 -25.93
N ASN A 149 -11.11 -1.23 -26.24
CA ASN A 149 -11.99 -0.28 -26.93
C ASN A 149 -11.35 0.14 -28.24
#